data_9c5f9865a8d4d513abc4261dd1496187
#
_entry.id   9c5f9865a8d4d513abc4261dd1496187
#
_cell.length_a   1.000
_cell.length_b   1.000
_cell.length_c   1.000
_cell.angle_alpha   90.00
_cell.angle_beta   90.00
_cell.angle_gamma   90.00
#
_symmetry.space_group_name_H-M   'P 1'
#
loop_
_entity.id
_entity.type
_entity.pdbx_description
1 polymer ?
#
loop_
_entity_poly.entity_id
_entity_poly.type
_entity_poly.pdbx_seq_one_letter_code
_entity_poly.pdbx_strand_id
1 'polypeptide(L)'
;MELMEAIKGRRSVRKFKPDPIPKEDLEEIIQAGLCAPSAQNLQPWYFVALTKKEDLSYLFSELGTTAFSHRKELEARFKNHPEVVQETMEFMSAMGGSQTIILGFLNKPDYSDELLPSCIESVAAAMENMCLAAYDKGIASCWVEAVVRAGNALGSHFATGHGKLIGAIVLGYADMEPRPIKQKGARYVIR
;
A
#
# COMPACT_ATOMS: atom_id res chain seq x y z
N MET A 1 -2.86 22.03 -0.21
CA MET A 1 -1.50 22.06 0.44
C MET A 1 -0.43 22.26 -0.63
N GLU A 2 0.70 22.85 -0.29
CA GLU A 2 1.82 22.92 -1.22
C GLU A 2 2.46 21.55 -1.43
N LEU A 3 2.83 21.20 -2.67
CA LEU A 3 3.35 19.88 -3.03
C LEU A 3 4.54 19.43 -2.14
N MET A 4 5.47 20.35 -1.87
CA MET A 4 6.65 20.03 -1.05
C MET A 4 6.30 19.78 0.42
N GLU A 5 5.21 20.34 0.92
CA GLU A 5 4.70 20.05 2.26
C GLU A 5 4.15 18.62 2.31
N ALA A 6 3.39 18.20 1.31
CA ALA A 6 2.89 16.83 1.21
C ALA A 6 4.05 15.81 1.14
N ILE A 7 5.03 16.03 0.27
CA ILE A 7 6.21 15.16 0.12
C ILE A 7 7.02 15.06 1.42
N LYS A 8 7.25 16.20 2.10
CA LYS A 8 8.04 16.25 3.33
C LYS A 8 7.25 15.78 4.56
N GLY A 9 5.93 15.97 4.54
CA GLY A 9 5.04 15.70 5.69
C GLY A 9 4.52 14.28 5.76
N ARG A 10 4.21 13.66 4.60
CA ARG A 10 3.65 12.32 4.56
C ARG A 10 4.51 11.30 5.31
N ARG A 11 3.86 10.44 6.08
CA ARG A 11 4.48 9.32 6.84
C ARG A 11 3.65 8.06 6.70
N SER A 12 4.30 6.92 6.89
CA SER A 12 3.59 5.64 7.03
C SER A 12 2.94 5.56 8.41
N VAL A 13 1.63 5.66 8.43
CA VAL A 13 0.79 5.50 9.62
C VAL A 13 0.29 4.06 9.69
N ARG A 14 0.36 3.44 10.87
CA ARG A 14 0.02 2.01 11.06
C ARG A 14 -1.03 1.77 12.13
N LYS A 15 -1.71 2.84 12.58
CA LYS A 15 -2.86 2.76 13.47
C LYS A 15 -3.87 3.82 13.04
N PHE A 16 -5.10 3.43 12.81
CA PHE A 16 -6.15 4.26 12.24
C PHE A 16 -7.37 4.28 13.13
N LYS A 17 -8.07 5.42 13.13
CA LYS A 17 -9.40 5.55 13.70
C LYS A 17 -10.41 4.76 12.87
N PRO A 18 -11.53 4.31 13.45
CA PRO A 18 -12.54 3.53 12.73
C PRO A 18 -13.45 4.38 11.83
N ASP A 19 -13.11 5.66 11.63
CA ASP A 19 -13.89 6.59 10.83
C ASP A 19 -13.75 6.29 9.33
N PRO A 20 -14.86 6.17 8.58
CA PRO A 20 -14.80 5.92 7.15
C PRO A 20 -14.30 7.15 6.38
N ILE A 21 -13.61 6.93 5.30
CA ILE A 21 -13.24 7.98 4.33
C ILE A 21 -14.46 8.28 3.45
N PRO A 22 -14.81 9.55 3.21
CA PRO A 22 -15.84 9.92 2.25
C PRO A 22 -15.54 9.32 0.86
N LYS A 23 -16.59 8.88 0.18
CA LYS A 23 -16.44 8.23 -1.14
C LYS A 23 -15.79 9.18 -2.16
N GLU A 24 -16.16 10.44 -2.12
CA GLU A 24 -15.65 11.49 -2.99
C GLU A 24 -14.14 11.68 -2.80
N ASP A 25 -13.66 11.70 -1.55
CA ASP A 25 -12.24 11.79 -1.24
C ASP A 25 -11.47 10.55 -1.71
N LEU A 26 -12.04 9.36 -1.55
CA LEU A 26 -11.44 8.13 -2.05
C LEU A 26 -11.34 8.12 -3.58
N GLU A 27 -12.38 8.58 -4.28
CA GLU A 27 -12.37 8.70 -5.74
C GLU A 27 -11.31 9.69 -6.21
N GLU A 28 -11.17 10.86 -5.57
CA GLU A 28 -10.13 11.84 -5.92
C GLU A 28 -8.71 11.30 -5.65
N ILE A 29 -8.50 10.55 -4.57
CA ILE A 29 -7.22 9.87 -4.29
C ILE A 29 -6.88 8.88 -5.41
N ILE A 30 -7.84 8.07 -5.86
CA ILE A 30 -7.63 7.13 -6.95
C ILE A 30 -7.33 7.87 -8.26
N GLN A 31 -8.07 8.95 -8.57
CA GLN A 31 -7.83 9.76 -9.76
C GLN A 31 -6.42 10.37 -9.77
N ALA A 32 -5.90 10.82 -8.63
CA ALA A 32 -4.52 11.29 -8.53
C ALA A 32 -3.51 10.18 -8.92
N GLY A 33 -3.77 8.94 -8.53
CA GLY A 33 -2.99 7.78 -8.96
C GLY A 33 -3.02 7.58 -10.48
N LEU A 34 -4.20 7.69 -11.09
CA LEU A 34 -4.35 7.52 -12.54
C LEU A 34 -3.64 8.60 -13.37
N CYS A 35 -3.26 9.73 -12.75
CA CYS A 35 -2.45 10.78 -13.37
C CYS A 35 -0.94 10.48 -13.37
N ALA A 36 -0.49 9.37 -12.82
CA ALA A 36 0.92 9.02 -12.79
C ALA A 36 1.48 8.76 -14.19
N PRO A 37 2.78 9.03 -14.43
CA PRO A 37 3.43 8.60 -15.65
C PRO A 37 3.51 7.08 -15.71
N SER A 38 3.49 6.53 -16.91
CA SER A 38 3.69 5.09 -17.13
C SER A 38 4.58 4.81 -18.32
N ALA A 39 5.32 3.71 -18.28
CA ALA A 39 6.17 3.27 -19.38
C ALA A 39 5.31 3.16 -20.66
N GLN A 40 5.77 3.81 -21.75
CA GLN A 40 5.08 3.81 -23.05
C GLN A 40 3.59 4.21 -22.99
N ASN A 41 3.17 4.92 -21.93
CA ASN A 41 1.77 5.23 -21.64
C ASN A 41 0.87 3.97 -21.53
N LEU A 42 1.43 2.85 -21.08
CA LEU A 42 0.71 1.58 -20.96
C LEU A 42 -0.38 1.58 -19.89
N GLN A 43 -0.24 2.46 -18.87
CA GLN A 43 -1.19 2.55 -17.75
C GLN A 43 -1.50 1.17 -17.17
N PRO A 44 -0.47 0.41 -16.72
CA PRO A 44 -0.55 -1.02 -16.45
C PRO A 44 -1.18 -1.36 -15.09
N TRP A 45 -1.95 -0.47 -14.54
CA TRP A 45 -2.55 -0.59 -13.21
C TRP A 45 -4.01 -1.04 -13.28
N TYR A 46 -4.41 -1.78 -12.26
CA TYR A 46 -5.79 -2.07 -11.91
C TYR A 46 -5.93 -1.95 -10.39
N PHE A 47 -6.73 -0.99 -9.94
CA PHE A 47 -6.91 -0.71 -8.52
C PHE A 47 -8.25 -1.23 -8.02
N VAL A 48 -8.24 -1.89 -6.85
CA VAL A 48 -9.45 -2.35 -6.17
C VAL A 48 -9.51 -1.71 -4.80
N ALA A 49 -10.48 -0.82 -4.59
CA ALA A 49 -10.71 -0.17 -3.32
C ALA A 49 -11.70 -0.99 -2.48
N LEU A 50 -11.25 -1.48 -1.34
CA LEU A 50 -12.01 -2.26 -0.39
C LEU A 50 -12.51 -1.35 0.73
N THR A 51 -13.84 -1.24 0.85
CA THR A 51 -14.53 -0.46 1.89
C THR A 51 -15.63 -1.25 2.58
N LYS A 52 -16.01 -2.39 2.01
CA LYS A 52 -17.05 -3.26 2.56
C LYS A 52 -16.46 -4.18 3.62
N LYS A 53 -17.19 -4.38 4.69
CA LYS A 53 -16.76 -5.22 5.82
C LYS A 53 -16.43 -6.66 5.40
N GLU A 54 -17.20 -7.22 4.48
CA GLU A 54 -17.01 -8.58 3.96
C GLU A 54 -15.66 -8.70 3.24
N ASP A 55 -15.36 -7.75 2.36
CA ASP A 55 -14.10 -7.70 1.59
C ASP A 55 -12.90 -7.52 2.52
N LEU A 56 -13.01 -6.61 3.49
CA LEU A 56 -11.96 -6.37 4.50
C LEU A 56 -11.75 -7.62 5.38
N SER A 57 -12.83 -8.31 5.77
CA SER A 57 -12.74 -9.53 6.57
C SER A 57 -12.02 -10.65 5.81
N TYR A 58 -12.29 -10.80 4.52
CA TYR A 58 -11.58 -11.76 3.66
C TYR A 58 -10.09 -11.40 3.57
N LEU A 59 -9.79 -10.12 3.26
CA LEU A 59 -8.42 -9.63 3.19
C LEU A 59 -7.64 -9.91 4.48
N PHE A 60 -8.21 -9.56 5.65
CA PHE A 60 -7.53 -9.74 6.93
C PHE A 60 -7.31 -11.22 7.28
N SER A 61 -8.23 -12.10 6.91
CA SER A 61 -8.08 -13.55 7.08
C SER A 61 -6.88 -14.07 6.28
N GLU A 62 -6.78 -13.69 4.99
CA GLU A 62 -5.68 -14.10 4.12
C GLU A 62 -4.32 -13.55 4.58
N LEU A 63 -4.30 -12.27 4.99
CA LEU A 63 -3.07 -11.65 5.47
C LEU A 63 -2.64 -12.20 6.84
N GLY A 64 -3.56 -12.49 7.73
CA GLY A 64 -3.27 -13.13 9.01
C GLY A 64 -2.66 -14.52 8.83
N THR A 65 -3.23 -15.34 7.94
CA THR A 65 -2.71 -16.66 7.58
C THR A 65 -1.31 -16.55 6.98
N THR A 66 -1.12 -15.60 6.06
CA THR A 66 0.17 -15.33 5.43
C THR A 66 1.21 -14.85 6.45
N ALA A 67 0.86 -13.92 7.31
CA ALA A 67 1.76 -13.42 8.36
C ALA A 67 2.19 -14.56 9.31
N PHE A 68 1.24 -15.40 9.72
CA PHE A 68 1.53 -16.54 10.59
C PHE A 68 2.53 -17.51 9.93
N SER A 69 2.36 -17.83 8.65
CA SER A 69 3.27 -18.72 7.91
C SER A 69 4.69 -18.17 7.80
N HIS A 70 4.87 -16.83 7.80
CA HIS A 70 6.16 -16.15 7.70
C HIS A 70 6.73 -15.70 9.05
N ARG A 71 6.08 -16.03 10.16
CA ARG A 71 6.49 -15.60 11.51
C ARG A 71 7.93 -15.97 11.82
N LYS A 72 8.36 -17.20 11.51
CA LYS A 72 9.75 -17.66 11.76
C LYS A 72 10.78 -16.85 10.99
N GLU A 73 10.46 -16.45 9.74
CA GLU A 73 11.33 -15.58 8.92
C GLU A 73 11.46 -14.19 9.56
N LEU A 74 10.36 -13.63 10.06
CA LEU A 74 10.35 -12.34 10.76
C LEU A 74 11.16 -12.42 12.07
N GLU A 75 11.00 -13.47 12.86
CA GLU A 75 11.75 -13.71 14.09
C GLU A 75 13.26 -13.82 13.82
N ALA A 76 13.64 -14.52 12.76
CA ALA A 76 15.04 -14.63 12.36
C ALA A 76 15.63 -13.29 11.91
N ARG A 77 14.86 -12.49 11.15
CA ARG A 77 15.25 -11.17 10.65
C ARG A 77 15.35 -10.12 11.76
N PHE A 78 14.45 -10.17 12.72
CA PHE A 78 14.36 -9.22 13.85
C PHE A 78 14.71 -9.88 15.19
N LYS A 79 15.75 -10.73 15.20
CA LYS A 79 16.15 -11.54 16.36
C LYS A 79 16.32 -10.76 17.67
N ASN A 80 16.76 -9.50 17.57
CA ASN A 80 16.98 -8.63 18.74
C ASN A 80 15.82 -7.64 18.97
N HIS A 81 14.72 -7.78 18.24
CA HIS A 81 13.58 -6.86 18.23
C HIS A 81 12.26 -7.62 18.17
N PRO A 82 11.93 -8.45 19.19
CA PRO A 82 10.71 -9.24 19.20
C PRO A 82 9.43 -8.37 19.17
N GLU A 83 9.52 -7.14 19.70
CA GLU A 83 8.44 -6.15 19.63
C GLU A 83 8.09 -5.79 18.17
N VAL A 84 9.08 -5.71 17.28
CA VAL A 84 8.87 -5.41 15.85
C VAL A 84 8.15 -6.58 15.16
N VAL A 85 8.45 -7.81 15.55
CA VAL A 85 7.75 -9.00 15.04
C VAL A 85 6.28 -8.94 15.45
N GLN A 86 6.01 -8.68 16.72
CA GLN A 86 4.65 -8.59 17.25
C GLN A 86 3.85 -7.45 16.57
N GLU A 87 4.40 -6.24 16.51
CA GLU A 87 3.79 -5.09 15.82
C GLU A 87 3.48 -5.41 14.35
N THR A 88 4.40 -6.12 13.66
CA THR A 88 4.21 -6.50 12.26
C THR A 88 3.08 -7.50 12.11
N MET A 89 3.03 -8.53 12.96
CA MET A 89 1.96 -9.54 12.95
C MET A 89 0.59 -8.91 13.20
N GLU A 90 0.48 -8.04 14.20
CA GLU A 90 -0.75 -7.31 14.54
C GLU A 90 -1.20 -6.42 13.39
N PHE A 91 -0.27 -5.66 12.80
CA PHE A 91 -0.56 -4.80 11.66
C PHE A 91 -1.05 -5.61 10.45
N MET A 92 -0.37 -6.69 10.09
CA MET A 92 -0.77 -7.53 8.96
C MET A 92 -2.16 -8.18 9.16
N SER A 93 -2.52 -8.52 10.39
CA SER A 93 -3.81 -9.17 10.68
C SER A 93 -5.02 -8.23 10.64
N ALA A 94 -4.84 -6.91 10.73
CA ALA A 94 -5.93 -5.94 10.85
C ALA A 94 -5.66 -4.61 10.14
N MET A 95 -4.52 -4.47 9.46
CA MET A 95 -4.08 -3.22 8.78
C MET A 95 -4.28 -1.97 9.66
N GLY A 96 -3.95 -2.10 10.95
CA GLY A 96 -4.04 -1.01 11.91
C GLY A 96 -5.44 -0.50 12.21
N GLY A 97 -6.48 -1.27 11.92
CA GLY A 97 -7.89 -0.89 12.13
C GLY A 97 -8.50 -0.04 10.99
N SER A 98 -7.78 0.12 9.89
CA SER A 98 -8.30 0.86 8.72
C SER A 98 -9.57 0.21 8.15
N GLN A 99 -10.49 1.08 7.68
CA GLN A 99 -11.72 0.70 6.99
C GLN A 99 -11.63 0.91 5.46
N THR A 100 -10.45 1.29 4.93
CA THR A 100 -10.27 1.54 3.50
C THR A 100 -8.89 1.08 3.05
N ILE A 101 -8.85 0.16 2.10
CA ILE A 101 -7.61 -0.38 1.55
C ILE A 101 -7.71 -0.40 0.03
N ILE A 102 -6.68 0.12 -0.66
CA ILE A 102 -6.58 0.04 -2.11
C ILE A 102 -5.53 -1.02 -2.44
N LEU A 103 -5.93 -2.06 -3.17
CA LEU A 103 -5.03 -3.05 -3.73
C LEU A 103 -4.61 -2.62 -5.14
N GLY A 104 -3.30 -2.64 -5.43
CA GLY A 104 -2.75 -2.30 -6.74
C GLY A 104 -2.27 -3.55 -7.46
N PHE A 105 -2.92 -3.89 -8.57
CA PHE A 105 -2.59 -5.01 -9.45
C PHE A 105 -2.04 -4.51 -10.78
N LEU A 106 -1.33 -5.38 -11.49
CA LEU A 106 -1.16 -5.22 -12.93
C LEU A 106 -2.51 -5.47 -13.63
N ASN A 107 -2.81 -4.68 -14.66
CA ASN A 107 -4.10 -4.78 -15.38
C ASN A 107 -4.23 -6.05 -16.25
N LYS A 108 -3.11 -6.76 -16.51
CA LYS A 108 -3.10 -8.04 -17.22
C LYS A 108 -1.96 -8.94 -16.71
N PRO A 109 -2.11 -10.29 -16.85
CA PRO A 109 -1.15 -11.26 -16.29
C PRO A 109 0.13 -11.45 -17.12
N ASP A 110 0.12 -11.11 -18.39
CA ASP A 110 1.05 -11.55 -19.43
C ASP A 110 2.00 -10.49 -19.93
N TYR A 111 2.49 -9.61 -19.07
CA TYR A 111 3.59 -8.72 -19.41
C TYR A 111 4.88 -9.52 -19.61
N SER A 112 5.64 -9.22 -20.70
CA SER A 112 6.94 -9.83 -20.93
C SER A 112 7.91 -9.49 -19.80
N ASP A 113 8.90 -10.35 -19.55
CA ASP A 113 9.91 -10.14 -18.51
C ASP A 113 10.67 -8.82 -18.69
N GLU A 114 10.82 -8.35 -19.93
CA GLU A 114 11.45 -7.07 -20.27
C GLU A 114 10.59 -5.86 -19.84
N LEU A 115 9.27 -5.94 -20.01
CA LEU A 115 8.33 -4.84 -19.67
C LEU A 115 7.88 -4.88 -18.21
N LEU A 116 7.90 -6.02 -17.59
CA LEU A 116 7.37 -6.22 -16.24
C LEU A 116 7.96 -5.25 -15.19
N PRO A 117 9.28 -4.99 -15.15
CA PRO A 117 9.85 -4.02 -14.21
C PRO A 117 9.25 -2.62 -14.39
N SER A 118 9.18 -2.14 -15.63
CA SER A 118 8.63 -0.81 -15.96
C SER A 118 7.14 -0.70 -15.64
N CYS A 119 6.39 -1.80 -15.79
CA CYS A 119 4.98 -1.86 -15.38
C CYS A 119 4.82 -1.77 -13.86
N ILE A 120 5.66 -2.47 -13.10
CA ILE A 120 5.69 -2.41 -11.64
C ILE A 120 6.03 -1.00 -11.16
N GLU A 121 7.06 -0.36 -11.76
CA GLU A 121 7.46 1.02 -11.45
C GLU A 121 6.32 2.01 -11.74
N SER A 122 5.58 1.81 -12.83
CA SER A 122 4.41 2.64 -13.17
C SER A 122 3.30 2.51 -12.13
N VAL A 123 2.97 1.30 -11.67
CA VAL A 123 2.00 1.08 -10.58
C VAL A 123 2.50 1.73 -9.30
N ALA A 124 3.79 1.61 -9.00
CA ALA A 124 4.40 2.23 -7.83
C ALA A 124 4.30 3.77 -7.86
N ALA A 125 4.55 4.39 -9.02
CA ALA A 125 4.37 5.84 -9.19
C ALA A 125 2.92 6.27 -8.93
N ALA A 126 1.95 5.52 -9.43
CA ALA A 126 0.54 5.77 -9.19
C ALA A 126 0.17 5.65 -7.70
N MET A 127 0.70 4.64 -7.02
CA MET A 127 0.47 4.44 -5.58
C MET A 127 1.07 5.58 -4.75
N GLU A 128 2.25 6.14 -5.11
CA GLU A 128 2.80 7.28 -4.39
C GLU A 128 1.96 8.54 -4.61
N ASN A 129 1.45 8.80 -5.83
CA ASN A 129 0.53 9.90 -6.06
C ASN A 129 -0.71 9.80 -5.16
N MET A 130 -1.28 8.59 -5.01
CA MET A 130 -2.41 8.37 -4.09
C MET A 130 -2.05 8.68 -2.64
N CYS A 131 -0.85 8.28 -2.18
CA CYS A 131 -0.38 8.57 -0.83
C CYS A 131 -0.24 10.08 -0.58
N LEU A 132 0.25 10.83 -1.56
CA LEU A 132 0.38 12.29 -1.47
C LEU A 132 -0.98 12.98 -1.51
N ALA A 133 -1.88 12.57 -2.39
CA ALA A 133 -3.24 13.09 -2.46
C ALA A 133 -4.04 12.81 -1.18
N ALA A 134 -3.89 11.63 -0.59
CA ALA A 134 -4.49 11.31 0.71
C ALA A 134 -3.98 12.27 1.79
N TYR A 135 -2.67 12.51 1.85
CA TYR A 135 -2.07 13.41 2.83
C TYR A 135 -2.57 14.85 2.68
N ASP A 136 -2.74 15.36 1.46
CA ASP A 136 -3.32 16.69 1.18
C ASP A 136 -4.74 16.84 1.73
N LYS A 137 -5.50 15.76 1.78
CA LYS A 137 -6.85 15.69 2.35
C LYS A 137 -6.88 15.43 3.87
N GLY A 138 -5.73 15.37 4.55
CA GLY A 138 -5.64 15.01 5.97
C GLY A 138 -5.89 13.51 6.24
N ILE A 139 -5.85 12.68 5.20
CA ILE A 139 -5.99 11.23 5.28
C ILE A 139 -4.60 10.61 5.35
N ALA A 140 -4.35 9.85 6.40
CA ALA A 140 -3.10 9.14 6.59
C ALA A 140 -3.04 7.88 5.72
N SER A 141 -1.82 7.48 5.35
CA SER A 141 -1.59 6.32 4.51
C SER A 141 -0.44 5.44 5.01
N CYS A 142 -0.48 4.16 4.63
CA CYS A 142 0.66 3.26 4.69
C CYS A 142 0.72 2.43 3.42
N TRP A 143 1.80 2.54 2.66
CA TRP A 143 2.07 1.61 1.57
C TRP A 143 2.62 0.31 2.14
N VAL A 144 1.99 -0.81 1.79
CA VAL A 144 2.32 -2.16 2.28
C VAL A 144 2.64 -3.07 1.10
N GLU A 145 3.92 -3.40 0.94
CA GLU A 145 4.36 -4.36 -0.09
C GLU A 145 4.11 -5.81 0.35
N ALA A 146 4.21 -6.11 1.64
CA ALA A 146 4.12 -7.48 2.17
C ALA A 146 2.81 -8.23 1.83
N VAL A 147 1.76 -7.51 1.41
CA VAL A 147 0.49 -8.10 0.91
C VAL A 147 0.69 -8.97 -0.34
N VAL A 148 1.77 -8.75 -1.10
CA VAL A 148 2.08 -9.53 -2.31
C VAL A 148 2.29 -11.01 -2.01
N ARG A 149 2.63 -11.36 -0.77
CA ARG A 149 2.77 -12.76 -0.32
C ARG A 149 1.43 -13.52 -0.32
N ALA A 150 0.30 -12.82 -0.18
CA ALA A 150 -1.05 -13.35 -0.34
C ALA A 150 -1.61 -13.11 -1.76
N GLY A 151 -0.77 -12.68 -2.70
CA GLY A 151 -1.18 -12.18 -4.02
C GLY A 151 -2.02 -13.15 -4.84
N ASN A 152 -1.75 -14.46 -4.76
CA ASN A 152 -2.54 -15.46 -5.50
C ASN A 152 -3.99 -15.54 -4.97
N ALA A 153 -4.18 -15.60 -3.66
CA ALA A 153 -5.52 -15.66 -3.06
C ALA A 153 -6.28 -14.35 -3.30
N LEU A 154 -5.62 -13.21 -3.05
CA LEU A 154 -6.20 -11.89 -3.25
C LEU A 154 -6.51 -11.61 -4.72
N GLY A 155 -5.63 -12.01 -5.65
CA GLY A 155 -5.84 -11.88 -7.08
C GLY A 155 -7.02 -12.71 -7.58
N SER A 156 -7.12 -13.96 -7.15
CA SER A 156 -8.25 -14.83 -7.52
C SER A 156 -9.58 -14.32 -7.00
N HIS A 157 -9.60 -13.66 -5.85
CA HIS A 157 -10.83 -13.16 -5.24
C HIS A 157 -11.23 -11.76 -5.76
N PHE A 158 -10.27 -10.81 -5.82
CA PHE A 158 -10.57 -9.40 -6.10
C PHE A 158 -10.25 -8.96 -7.53
N ALA A 159 -9.41 -9.69 -8.26
CA ALA A 159 -8.86 -9.24 -9.54
C ALA A 159 -8.71 -10.39 -10.55
N THR A 160 -9.74 -11.25 -10.66
CA THR A 160 -9.75 -12.38 -11.60
C THR A 160 -9.48 -11.91 -13.03
N GLY A 161 -8.50 -12.54 -13.71
CA GLY A 161 -8.09 -12.18 -15.06
C GLY A 161 -7.06 -11.04 -15.14
N HIS A 162 -6.74 -10.40 -14.02
CA HIS A 162 -5.68 -9.39 -13.93
C HIS A 162 -4.34 -10.01 -13.54
N GLY A 163 -3.29 -9.19 -13.53
CA GLY A 163 -1.94 -9.62 -13.23
C GLY A 163 -1.59 -9.62 -11.74
N LYS A 164 -0.30 -9.59 -11.46
CA LYS A 164 0.23 -9.68 -10.09
C LYS A 164 -0.22 -8.52 -9.21
N LEU A 165 -0.48 -8.81 -7.93
CA LEU A 165 -0.57 -7.80 -6.88
C LEU A 165 0.81 -7.16 -6.66
N ILE A 166 0.88 -5.83 -6.68
CA ILE A 166 2.11 -5.05 -6.53
C ILE A 166 2.23 -4.49 -5.11
N GLY A 167 1.12 -4.20 -4.48
CA GLY A 167 1.07 -3.68 -3.12
C GLY A 167 -0.32 -3.23 -2.72
N ALA A 168 -0.42 -2.70 -1.52
CA ALA A 168 -1.62 -2.07 -1.02
C ALA A 168 -1.34 -0.70 -0.42
N ILE A 169 -2.32 0.18 -0.46
CA ILE A 169 -2.35 1.42 0.31
C ILE A 169 -3.44 1.27 1.37
N VAL A 170 -3.04 1.33 2.62
CA VAL A 170 -3.95 1.39 3.77
C VAL A 170 -4.24 2.86 4.03
N LEU A 171 -5.50 3.25 4.11
CA LEU A 171 -5.95 4.63 4.26
C LEU A 171 -6.84 4.79 5.49
N GLY A 172 -6.81 5.97 6.12
CA GLY A 172 -7.69 6.31 7.24
C GLY A 172 -7.21 7.54 7.99
N TYR A 173 -7.93 7.93 9.02
CA TYR A 173 -7.49 9.00 9.91
C TYR A 173 -6.51 8.44 10.95
N ALA A 174 -5.38 9.14 11.15
CA ALA A 174 -4.34 8.66 12.05
C ALA A 174 -4.81 8.55 13.50
N ASP A 175 -4.48 7.42 14.16
CA ASP A 175 -4.64 7.19 15.60
C ASP A 175 -3.27 6.95 16.26
N MET A 176 -2.24 7.57 15.74
CA MET A 176 -0.88 7.55 16.26
C MET A 176 -0.07 8.75 15.76
N GLU A 177 0.93 9.16 16.53
CA GLU A 177 1.93 10.09 16.07
C GLU A 177 2.93 9.36 15.15
N PRO A 178 3.09 9.79 13.89
CA PRO A 178 4.01 9.15 12.97
C PRO A 178 5.47 9.40 13.34
N ARG A 179 6.30 8.36 13.22
CA ARG A 179 7.74 8.48 13.51
C ARG A 179 8.42 9.39 12.48
N PRO A 180 9.35 10.27 12.89
CA PRO A 180 10.09 11.13 11.97
C PRO A 180 11.01 10.31 11.06
N ILE A 181 11.22 10.78 9.83
CA ILE A 181 12.18 10.16 8.90
C ILE A 181 13.60 10.51 9.34
N LYS A 182 14.42 9.49 9.62
CA LYS A 182 15.87 9.63 9.76
C LYS A 182 16.52 9.45 8.40
N GLN A 183 16.93 10.55 7.77
CA GLN A 183 17.66 10.49 6.49
C GLN A 183 19.06 9.88 6.72
N LYS A 184 19.46 8.99 5.81
CA LYS A 184 20.73 8.24 5.90
C LYS A 184 21.89 8.94 5.13
N GLY A 185 21.95 10.26 5.14
CA GLY A 185 22.95 11.07 4.42
C GLY A 185 22.62 11.25 2.93
N ALA A 186 23.45 12.04 2.26
CA ALA A 186 23.32 12.30 0.83
C ALA A 186 23.60 11.02 0.01
N ARG A 187 22.70 10.70 -0.91
CA ARG A 187 22.80 9.55 -1.80
C ARG A 187 22.61 9.97 -3.26
N TYR A 188 23.13 11.14 -3.59
CA TYR A 188 23.12 11.69 -4.94
C TYR A 188 24.42 12.45 -5.20
N VAL A 189 24.73 12.67 -6.46
CA VAL A 189 25.79 13.54 -6.92
C VAL A 189 25.24 14.41 -8.04
N ILE A 190 25.62 15.69 -8.04
CA ILE A 190 25.39 16.62 -9.15
C ILE A 190 26.73 16.72 -9.90
N ARG A 191 26.72 16.45 -11.21
CA ARG A 191 27.88 16.53 -12.08
C ARG A 191 27.64 17.55 -13.18
#